data_f4f4b65147b072c2df116d8adf595301
#
_entry.id   f4f4b65147b072c2df116d8adf595301
#
_cell.length_a   1.000
_cell.length_b   1.000
_cell.length_c   1.000
_cell.angle_alpha   90.00
_cell.angle_beta   90.00
_cell.angle_gamma   90.00
#
_symmetry.space_group_name_H-M   'P 1'
#
loop_
_entity.id
_entity.type
_entity.pdbx_description
1 polymer ?
#
loop_
_entity_poly.entity_id
_entity_poly.type
_entity_poly.pdbx_seq_one_letter_code
_entity_poly.pdbx_strand_id
1 'polypeptide(L)'
;MVRPISHEGLMLRSTSDPLAGRPPPSERAGQKALALADLCTLRALPEPVLCEIDAHLTGFLRAAEARVRARAAIRLAECPWAPVEAIRSLAFDAFEIASPVLQHSERLKEQDLLALAALGPQQRLALARRNTISEKLAERLCSFGERDCLEKLFRNLGAKLNARCAEQTADLIKADCLLREALSGRGALEVEFARSLYEIAGDAVYALLDDICPQALPRLAGLDARPDAVDLDALGETLSHQLHEIEALNAEDVLRATQNGRTDIADHAVARLTGLEPADWRQTLRRSPVRVAILAARAMAMSIDHAHLFYAALCEQGRAHPLPVESAKRAVGELYQQYSRDAARQALHRMSADGSIH
;
A
#
# COMPACT_ATOMS: atom_id res chain seq x y z
N MET A 1 -9.78 -3.72 108.10
CA MET A 1 -10.07 -4.44 106.86
C MET A 1 -10.96 -3.56 106.01
N VAL A 2 -10.41 -2.84 105.05
CA VAL A 2 -11.12 -1.94 104.16
C VAL A 2 -10.72 -2.36 102.77
N ARG A 3 -11.72 -2.83 101.94
CA ARG A 3 -11.55 -3.18 100.58
C ARG A 3 -11.56 -1.90 99.71
N PRO A 4 -10.72 -1.75 98.68
CA PRO A 4 -10.76 -0.64 97.76
C PRO A 4 -11.86 -0.78 96.71
N ILE A 5 -12.49 0.34 96.39
CA ILE A 5 -13.51 0.53 95.35
C ILE A 5 -12.86 0.56 94.01
N SER A 6 -13.33 -0.31 93.14
CA SER A 6 -12.92 -0.36 91.75
C SER A 6 -13.51 0.81 90.96
N HIS A 7 -12.65 1.63 90.29
CA HIS A 7 -13.05 2.56 89.24
C HIS A 7 -13.25 1.78 87.94
N GLU A 8 -14.45 1.47 87.59
CA GLU A 8 -14.83 1.03 86.29
C GLU A 8 -15.15 2.24 85.38
N GLY A 9 -14.32 2.42 84.37
CA GLY A 9 -14.70 2.57 83.01
C GLY A 9 -15.52 3.80 82.60
N LEU A 10 -14.90 4.95 82.43
CA LEU A 10 -15.42 5.92 81.48
C LEU A 10 -15.01 5.46 80.07
N MET A 11 -15.89 4.74 79.38
CA MET A 11 -15.79 4.49 77.96
C MET A 11 -15.84 5.85 77.24
N LEU A 12 -14.68 6.31 76.77
CA LEU A 12 -14.61 7.35 75.75
C LEU A 12 -15.32 6.84 74.49
N ARG A 13 -16.50 7.40 74.23
CA ARG A 13 -17.13 7.25 72.90
C ARG A 13 -16.13 7.77 71.89
N SER A 14 -15.61 6.84 71.12
CA SER A 14 -14.87 7.14 69.88
C SER A 14 -15.76 8.07 69.07
N THR A 15 -15.33 9.31 68.97
CA THR A 15 -15.83 10.27 67.97
C THR A 15 -15.48 9.67 66.61
N SER A 16 -16.47 9.07 65.97
CA SER A 16 -16.34 8.68 64.56
C SER A 16 -15.90 9.90 63.79
N ASP A 17 -14.69 9.85 63.28
CA ASP A 17 -14.09 10.89 62.41
C ASP A 17 -15.09 11.13 61.28
N PRO A 18 -15.66 12.36 61.14
CA PRO A 18 -16.61 12.65 60.09
C PRO A 18 -16.01 12.57 58.67
N LEU A 19 -14.69 12.27 58.58
CA LEU A 19 -13.96 12.05 57.35
C LEU A 19 -13.75 10.56 57.04
N ALA A 20 -14.08 9.65 57.98
CA ALA A 20 -13.96 8.19 57.84
C ALA A 20 -15.05 7.61 56.90
N GLY A 21 -15.03 7.95 55.65
CA GLY A 21 -15.97 7.53 54.58
C GLY A 21 -15.90 8.43 53.35
N ARG A 22 -15.10 9.49 53.43
CA ARG A 22 -14.91 10.36 52.26
C ARG A 22 -13.87 9.76 51.35
N PRO A 23 -14.20 9.49 50.06
CA PRO A 23 -13.25 8.95 49.11
C PRO A 23 -12.04 9.89 48.99
N PRO A 24 -10.83 9.37 48.66
CA PRO A 24 -9.64 10.16 48.52
C PRO A 24 -9.80 11.27 47.45
N PRO A 25 -9.05 12.35 47.49
CA PRO A 25 -9.20 13.48 46.55
C PRO A 25 -9.14 13.07 45.10
N SER A 26 -8.29 12.11 44.72
CA SER A 26 -8.15 11.57 43.39
C SER A 26 -9.41 10.83 42.92
N GLU A 27 -10.05 10.05 43.82
CA GLU A 27 -11.29 9.33 43.52
C GLU A 27 -12.47 10.30 43.30
N ARG A 28 -12.56 11.36 44.15
CA ARG A 28 -13.59 12.40 43.97
C ARG A 28 -13.38 13.18 42.67
N ALA A 29 -12.15 13.52 42.35
CA ALA A 29 -11.81 14.14 41.07
C ALA A 29 -12.20 13.24 39.90
N GLY A 30 -11.92 11.94 40.02
CA GLY A 30 -12.30 10.95 39.03
C GLY A 30 -13.81 10.82 38.81
N GLN A 31 -14.60 10.78 39.89
CA GLN A 31 -16.05 10.73 39.80
C GLN A 31 -16.63 11.97 39.12
N LYS A 32 -16.11 13.18 39.46
CA LYS A 32 -16.51 14.44 38.83
C LYS A 32 -16.10 14.49 37.34
N ALA A 33 -14.89 14.02 37.02
CA ALA A 33 -14.42 13.96 35.64
C ALA A 33 -15.34 13.08 34.76
N LEU A 34 -15.71 11.90 35.24
CA LEU A 34 -16.62 11.01 34.51
C LEU A 34 -18.02 11.58 34.39
N ALA A 35 -18.56 12.21 35.44
CA ALA A 35 -19.88 12.85 35.40
C ALA A 35 -19.94 14.00 34.38
N LEU A 36 -18.88 14.83 34.31
CA LEU A 36 -18.76 15.87 33.29
C LEU A 36 -18.56 15.32 31.89
N ALA A 37 -17.76 14.26 31.72
CA ALA A 37 -17.62 13.58 30.46
C ALA A 37 -18.95 13.02 29.96
N ASP A 38 -19.73 12.36 30.85
CA ASP A 38 -21.06 11.84 30.53
C ASP A 38 -22.01 12.98 30.13
N LEU A 39 -22.00 14.11 30.84
CA LEU A 39 -22.81 15.27 30.50
C LEU A 39 -22.50 15.80 29.07
N CYS A 40 -21.22 15.85 28.72
CA CYS A 40 -20.80 16.26 27.37
C CYS A 40 -21.29 15.30 26.28
N THR A 41 -21.41 14.00 26.57
CA THR A 41 -21.87 13.02 25.56
C THR A 41 -23.38 13.04 25.33
N LEU A 42 -24.18 13.53 26.28
CA LEU A 42 -25.64 13.51 26.19
C LEU A 42 -26.20 14.52 25.16
N ARG A 43 -25.60 15.69 25.03
CA ARG A 43 -26.04 16.74 24.09
C ARG A 43 -24.95 17.79 23.87
N ALA A 44 -25.07 18.53 22.76
CA ALA A 44 -24.33 19.76 22.56
C ALA A 44 -24.69 20.81 23.62
N LEU A 45 -23.68 21.41 24.23
CA LEU A 45 -23.85 22.46 25.23
C LEU A 45 -23.52 23.82 24.62
N PRO A 46 -24.15 24.92 25.15
CA PRO A 46 -23.79 26.27 24.73
C PRO A 46 -22.31 26.57 24.99
N GLU A 47 -21.66 27.31 24.09
CA GLU A 47 -20.23 27.60 24.14
C GLU A 47 -19.72 28.13 25.50
N PRO A 48 -20.41 29.11 26.17
CA PRO A 48 -19.95 29.55 27.49
C PRO A 48 -19.93 28.46 28.53
N VAL A 49 -20.95 27.59 28.54
CA VAL A 49 -21.03 26.44 29.46
C VAL A 49 -19.97 25.39 29.15
N LEU A 50 -19.73 25.16 27.86
CA LEU A 50 -18.70 24.22 27.40
C LEU A 50 -17.29 24.67 27.81
N CYS A 51 -16.99 25.97 27.72
CA CYS A 51 -15.70 26.51 28.17
C CYS A 51 -15.50 26.33 29.68
N GLU A 52 -16.54 26.54 30.48
CA GLU A 52 -16.51 26.35 31.94
C GLU A 52 -16.29 24.86 32.30
N ILE A 53 -17.04 23.99 31.63
CA ILE A 53 -16.87 22.55 31.79
C ILE A 53 -15.47 22.10 31.37
N ASP A 54 -14.91 22.61 30.28
CA ASP A 54 -13.59 22.27 29.79
C ASP A 54 -12.51 22.56 30.84
N ALA A 55 -12.54 23.75 31.44
CA ALA A 55 -11.61 24.13 32.50
C ALA A 55 -11.68 23.18 33.73
N HIS A 56 -12.92 22.90 34.19
CA HIS A 56 -13.14 21.99 35.31
C HIS A 56 -12.77 20.55 34.99
N LEU A 57 -13.19 20.03 33.82
CA LEU A 57 -12.92 18.67 33.39
C LEU A 57 -11.42 18.42 33.26
N THR A 58 -10.69 19.33 32.60
CA THR A 58 -9.23 19.27 32.48
C THR A 58 -8.55 19.25 33.84
N GLY A 59 -9.02 20.09 34.80
CA GLY A 59 -8.52 20.09 36.17
C GLY A 59 -8.77 18.76 36.90
N PHE A 60 -9.94 18.20 36.78
CA PHE A 60 -10.25 16.90 37.38
C PHE A 60 -9.52 15.73 36.73
N LEU A 61 -9.34 15.73 35.42
CA LEU A 61 -8.58 14.71 34.71
C LEU A 61 -7.11 14.68 35.16
N ARG A 62 -6.48 15.86 35.35
CA ARG A 62 -5.10 15.94 35.86
C ARG A 62 -4.94 15.34 37.27
N ALA A 63 -5.97 15.44 38.08
CA ALA A 63 -5.96 14.88 39.46
C ALA A 63 -6.45 13.43 39.53
N ALA A 64 -7.03 12.90 38.45
CA ALA A 64 -7.61 11.58 38.40
C ALA A 64 -6.58 10.47 38.12
N GLU A 65 -6.88 9.27 38.55
CA GLU A 65 -6.08 8.08 38.24
C GLU A 65 -6.12 7.74 36.73
N ALA A 66 -5.08 7.07 36.23
CA ALA A 66 -4.94 6.65 34.83
C ALA A 66 -6.19 5.88 34.32
N ARG A 67 -6.73 4.98 35.14
CA ARG A 67 -7.95 4.21 34.81
C ARG A 67 -9.17 5.10 34.54
N VAL A 68 -9.30 6.20 35.29
CA VAL A 68 -10.39 7.16 35.13
C VAL A 68 -10.19 7.98 33.86
N ARG A 69 -8.97 8.44 33.61
CA ARG A 69 -8.61 9.17 32.39
C ARG A 69 -8.88 8.32 31.14
N ALA A 70 -8.52 7.02 31.16
CA ALA A 70 -8.79 6.10 30.07
C ALA A 70 -10.30 5.97 29.79
N ARG A 71 -11.12 5.86 30.85
CA ARG A 71 -12.59 5.80 30.71
C ARG A 71 -13.17 7.10 30.15
N ALA A 72 -12.66 8.25 30.57
CA ALA A 72 -13.06 9.55 30.02
C ALA A 72 -12.63 9.69 28.54
N ALA A 73 -11.43 9.24 28.19
CA ALA A 73 -10.94 9.26 26.81
C ALA A 73 -11.86 8.46 25.87
N ILE A 74 -12.25 7.26 26.25
CA ILE A 74 -13.17 6.42 25.45
C ILE A 74 -14.53 7.13 25.26
N ARG A 75 -15.08 7.77 26.29
CA ARG A 75 -16.37 8.45 26.22
C ARG A 75 -16.36 9.70 25.35
N LEU A 76 -15.27 10.46 25.41
CA LEU A 76 -15.15 11.75 24.72
C LEU A 76 -14.58 11.59 23.29
N ALA A 77 -13.96 10.47 22.96
CA ALA A 77 -13.28 10.27 21.69
C ALA A 77 -14.17 10.51 20.47
N GLU A 78 -15.39 10.02 20.49
CA GLU A 78 -16.36 10.12 19.38
C GLU A 78 -17.35 11.30 19.54
N CYS A 79 -17.21 12.10 20.60
CA CYS A 79 -18.13 13.22 20.85
C CYS A 79 -17.75 14.44 19.98
N PRO A 80 -18.62 14.87 19.03
CA PRO A 80 -18.30 15.96 18.09
C PRO A 80 -18.16 17.33 18.78
N TRP A 81 -18.75 17.50 19.94
CA TRP A 81 -18.73 18.72 20.75
C TRP A 81 -17.94 18.55 22.05
N ALA A 82 -17.06 17.54 22.13
CA ALA A 82 -16.22 17.36 23.29
C ALA A 82 -15.37 18.60 23.61
N PRO A 83 -15.13 18.89 24.90
CA PRO A 83 -14.28 20.00 25.33
C PRO A 83 -12.86 19.87 24.78
N VAL A 84 -12.35 20.94 24.16
CA VAL A 84 -11.12 20.90 23.35
C VAL A 84 -9.88 20.68 24.19
N GLU A 85 -9.74 21.40 25.33
CA GLU A 85 -8.55 21.27 26.18
C GLU A 85 -8.54 19.94 26.94
N ALA A 86 -9.71 19.40 27.32
CA ALA A 86 -9.82 18.07 27.89
C ALA A 86 -9.39 16.98 26.87
N ILE A 87 -9.89 17.06 25.64
CA ILE A 87 -9.46 16.16 24.53
C ILE A 87 -7.96 16.27 24.29
N ARG A 88 -7.43 17.50 24.22
CA ARG A 88 -6.00 17.72 24.04
C ARG A 88 -5.18 17.12 25.18
N SER A 89 -5.60 17.34 26.44
CA SER A 89 -4.94 16.77 27.61
C SER A 89 -4.89 15.24 27.57
N LEU A 90 -5.98 14.59 27.14
CA LEU A 90 -6.04 13.14 26.99
C LEU A 90 -5.22 12.62 25.79
N ALA A 91 -5.14 13.38 24.70
CA ALA A 91 -4.36 13.02 23.52
C ALA A 91 -2.84 13.00 23.80
N PHE A 92 -2.36 13.84 24.70
CA PHE A 92 -0.95 13.90 25.12
C PHE A 92 -0.64 13.07 26.37
N ASP A 93 -1.56 12.24 26.83
CA ASP A 93 -1.36 11.29 27.94
C ASP A 93 -0.60 10.03 27.48
N ALA A 94 -0.42 9.05 28.37
CA ALA A 94 0.11 7.73 28.02
C ALA A 94 -0.69 7.10 26.87
N PHE A 95 -0.03 6.36 26.00
CA PHE A 95 -0.62 5.86 24.75
C PHE A 95 -1.93 5.09 24.97
N GLU A 96 -1.99 4.27 26.02
CA GLU A 96 -3.17 3.48 26.38
C GLU A 96 -4.41 4.35 26.67
N ILE A 97 -4.18 5.59 27.15
CA ILE A 97 -5.25 6.57 27.41
C ILE A 97 -5.54 7.38 26.15
N ALA A 98 -4.50 7.79 25.43
CA ALA A 98 -4.59 8.65 24.27
C ALA A 98 -5.19 7.94 23.03
N SER A 99 -4.98 6.64 22.88
CA SER A 99 -5.30 5.86 21.68
C SER A 99 -6.73 6.09 21.15
N PRO A 100 -7.81 6.02 21.93
CA PRO A 100 -9.17 6.28 21.43
C PRO A 100 -9.32 7.71 20.87
N VAL A 101 -8.75 8.70 21.57
CA VAL A 101 -8.83 10.11 21.18
C VAL A 101 -8.04 10.34 19.89
N LEU A 102 -6.85 9.75 19.76
CA LEU A 102 -6.03 9.84 18.55
C LEU A 102 -6.75 9.28 17.32
N GLN A 103 -7.49 8.20 17.46
CA GLN A 103 -8.16 7.53 16.36
C GLN A 103 -9.47 8.20 15.97
N HIS A 104 -10.27 8.66 16.94
CA HIS A 104 -11.67 9.00 16.69
C HIS A 104 -12.00 10.48 16.86
N SER A 105 -11.23 11.25 17.68
CA SER A 105 -11.64 12.61 17.98
C SER A 105 -11.44 13.57 16.81
N GLU A 106 -12.53 14.22 16.39
CA GLU A 106 -12.51 15.30 15.40
C GLU A 106 -12.17 16.67 16.02
N ARG A 107 -12.08 16.77 17.35
CA ARG A 107 -11.80 18.01 18.07
C ARG A 107 -10.32 18.38 18.14
N LEU A 108 -9.40 17.44 17.77
CA LEU A 108 -7.99 17.73 17.68
C LEU A 108 -7.67 18.65 16.51
N LYS A 109 -6.93 19.72 16.79
CA LYS A 109 -6.46 20.64 15.74
C LYS A 109 -5.31 20.01 14.96
N GLU A 110 -5.12 20.43 13.71
CA GLU A 110 -4.03 19.94 12.86
C GLU A 110 -2.67 20.07 13.50
N GLN A 111 -2.39 21.17 14.19
CA GLN A 111 -1.14 21.40 14.91
C GLN A 111 -0.91 20.35 16.01
N ASP A 112 -1.96 19.98 16.74
CA ASP A 112 -1.85 18.94 17.77
C ASP A 112 -1.59 17.57 17.14
N LEU A 113 -2.26 17.24 16.03
CA LEU A 113 -2.04 15.99 15.29
C LEU A 113 -0.60 15.86 14.77
N LEU A 114 -0.03 16.94 14.24
CA LEU A 114 1.36 16.99 13.81
C LEU A 114 2.35 16.82 14.97
N ALA A 115 2.06 17.44 16.12
CA ALA A 115 2.86 17.29 17.33
C ALA A 115 2.78 15.86 17.89
N LEU A 116 1.58 15.27 17.90
CA LEU A 116 1.33 13.89 18.34
C LEU A 116 2.05 12.87 17.45
N ALA A 117 2.11 13.11 16.13
CA ALA A 117 2.87 12.27 15.20
C ALA A 117 4.38 12.22 15.51
N ALA A 118 4.92 13.26 16.17
CA ALA A 118 6.33 13.31 16.55
C ALA A 118 6.67 12.49 17.81
N LEU A 119 5.67 12.10 18.62
CA LEU A 119 5.91 11.45 19.91
C LEU A 119 6.42 10.00 19.78
N GLY A 120 5.88 9.21 18.86
CA GLY A 120 6.33 7.82 18.71
C GLY A 120 5.55 7.00 17.68
N PRO A 121 6.03 5.77 17.42
CA PRO A 121 5.42 4.89 16.39
C PRO A 121 3.99 4.49 16.71
N GLN A 122 3.66 4.27 17.97
CA GLN A 122 2.31 3.89 18.38
C GLN A 122 1.30 5.01 18.11
N GLN A 123 1.69 6.28 18.37
CA GLN A 123 0.85 7.45 18.07
C GLN A 123 0.64 7.59 16.56
N ARG A 124 1.71 7.44 15.75
CA ARG A 124 1.61 7.49 14.28
C ARG A 124 0.68 6.42 13.74
N LEU A 125 0.78 5.20 14.25
CA LEU A 125 -0.10 4.10 13.85
C LEU A 125 -1.57 4.37 14.23
N ALA A 126 -1.83 4.98 15.39
CA ALA A 126 -3.17 5.39 15.81
C ALA A 126 -3.72 6.51 14.90
N LEU A 127 -2.89 7.50 14.57
CA LEU A 127 -3.26 8.60 13.67
C LEU A 127 -3.55 8.12 12.24
N ALA A 128 -2.82 7.12 11.75
CA ALA A 128 -3.06 6.51 10.43
C ALA A 128 -4.40 5.77 10.31
N ARG A 129 -5.05 5.47 11.45
CA ARG A 129 -6.37 4.81 11.50
C ARG A 129 -7.55 5.78 11.56
N ARG A 130 -7.31 7.10 11.55
CA ARG A 130 -8.38 8.12 11.60
C ARG A 130 -9.28 8.03 10.37
N ASN A 131 -10.56 8.34 10.54
CA ASN A 131 -11.52 8.38 9.44
C ASN A 131 -11.14 9.42 8.37
N THR A 132 -10.52 10.53 8.77
CA THR A 132 -10.04 11.58 7.88
C THR A 132 -8.61 11.97 8.24
N ILE A 133 -7.75 12.04 7.24
CA ILE A 133 -6.35 12.44 7.39
C ILE A 133 -6.06 13.53 6.35
N SER A 134 -5.67 14.73 6.84
CA SER A 134 -5.30 15.84 5.97
C SER A 134 -4.00 15.55 5.22
N GLU A 135 -3.77 16.25 4.10
CA GLU A 135 -2.52 16.13 3.33
C GLU A 135 -1.28 16.38 4.19
N LYS A 136 -1.30 17.41 5.05
CA LYS A 136 -0.17 17.73 5.93
C LYS A 136 0.13 16.63 6.95
N LEU A 137 -0.93 16.03 7.51
CA LEU A 137 -0.75 14.90 8.43
C LEU A 137 -0.25 13.66 7.67
N ALA A 138 -0.77 13.39 6.46
CA ALA A 138 -0.30 12.30 5.62
C ALA A 138 1.18 12.47 5.25
N GLU A 139 1.61 13.66 4.78
CA GLU A 139 3.02 13.99 4.54
C GLU A 139 3.88 13.73 5.78
N ARG A 140 3.42 14.19 6.94
CA ARG A 140 4.15 14.00 8.19
C ARG A 140 4.31 12.53 8.54
N LEU A 141 3.26 11.71 8.36
CA LEU A 141 3.32 10.27 8.60
C LEU A 141 4.24 9.57 7.59
N CYS A 142 4.18 9.95 6.31
CA CYS A 142 5.07 9.44 5.26
C CYS A 142 6.55 9.74 5.55
N SER A 143 6.86 10.92 6.09
CA SER A 143 8.24 11.35 6.37
C SER A 143 8.98 10.47 7.39
N PHE A 144 8.27 9.68 8.19
CA PHE A 144 8.91 8.74 9.14
C PHE A 144 9.28 7.40 8.50
N GLY A 145 8.71 7.02 7.36
CA GLY A 145 9.05 5.80 6.64
C GLY A 145 8.72 4.50 7.38
N GLU A 146 7.84 4.54 8.38
CA GLU A 146 7.48 3.36 9.17
C GLU A 146 6.49 2.48 8.42
N ARG A 147 6.90 1.27 8.07
CA ARG A 147 6.14 0.32 7.27
C ARG A 147 4.71 0.11 7.78
N ASP A 148 4.54 -0.21 9.06
CA ASP A 148 3.22 -0.51 9.64
C ASP A 148 2.28 0.70 9.61
N CYS A 149 2.84 1.90 9.81
CA CYS A 149 2.11 3.16 9.70
C CYS A 149 1.70 3.42 8.23
N LEU A 150 2.63 3.24 7.29
CA LEU A 150 2.38 3.43 5.85
C LEU A 150 1.36 2.44 5.32
N GLU A 151 1.42 1.17 5.72
CA GLU A 151 0.42 0.18 5.33
C GLU A 151 -0.99 0.58 5.75
N LYS A 152 -1.16 1.07 6.98
CA LYS A 152 -2.46 1.56 7.47
C LYS A 152 -2.90 2.85 6.79
N LEU A 153 -1.97 3.78 6.58
CA LEU A 153 -2.22 5.03 5.86
C LEU A 153 -2.68 4.78 4.41
N PHE A 154 -2.00 3.88 3.71
CA PHE A 154 -2.31 3.56 2.31
C PHE A 154 -3.63 2.78 2.15
N ARG A 155 -4.01 1.97 3.10
CA ARG A 155 -5.35 1.32 3.13
C ARG A 155 -6.47 2.27 3.57
N ASN A 156 -6.14 3.42 4.13
CA ASN A 156 -7.13 4.35 4.65
C ASN A 156 -7.69 5.23 3.53
N LEU A 157 -8.95 5.00 3.15
CA LEU A 157 -9.65 5.75 2.10
C LEU A 157 -9.88 7.23 2.46
N GLY A 158 -9.90 7.58 3.74
CA GLY A 158 -10.03 8.96 4.20
C GLY A 158 -8.72 9.75 4.27
N ALA A 159 -7.59 9.11 3.93
CA ALA A 159 -6.30 9.79 3.87
C ALA A 159 -6.11 10.47 2.51
N LYS A 160 -5.77 11.76 2.53
CA LYS A 160 -5.43 12.52 1.32
C LYS A 160 -3.94 12.39 1.06
N LEU A 161 -3.58 11.69 -0.01
CA LEU A 161 -2.20 11.50 -0.44
C LEU A 161 -1.86 12.51 -1.54
N ASN A 162 -0.71 13.16 -1.44
CA ASN A 162 -0.25 14.12 -2.44
C ASN A 162 1.13 13.74 -3.00
N ALA A 163 1.66 14.53 -3.93
CA ALA A 163 2.95 14.31 -4.58
C ALA A 163 4.10 14.11 -3.57
N ARG A 164 4.11 14.89 -2.47
CA ARG A 164 5.14 14.76 -1.42
C ARG A 164 5.10 13.42 -0.69
N CYS A 165 3.91 12.88 -0.47
CA CYS A 165 3.79 11.52 0.09
C CYS A 165 4.45 10.50 -0.84
N ALA A 166 4.25 10.62 -2.17
CA ALA A 166 4.90 9.76 -3.16
C ALA A 166 6.41 9.91 -3.13
N GLU A 167 6.93 11.15 -3.17
CA GLU A 167 8.37 11.44 -3.10
C GLU A 167 9.05 10.79 -1.88
N GLN A 168 8.40 10.85 -0.72
CA GLN A 168 8.94 10.32 0.54
C GLN A 168 8.88 8.80 0.65
N THR A 169 7.99 8.14 -0.09
CA THR A 169 7.71 6.70 0.09
C THR A 169 7.94 5.85 -1.15
N ALA A 170 8.28 6.44 -2.31
CA ALA A 170 8.44 5.73 -3.57
C ALA A 170 9.43 4.55 -3.49
N ASP A 171 10.60 4.75 -2.88
CA ASP A 171 11.59 3.68 -2.73
C ASP A 171 11.08 2.54 -1.84
N LEU A 172 10.33 2.86 -0.78
CA LEU A 172 9.72 1.86 0.09
C LEU A 172 8.61 1.09 -0.65
N ILE A 173 7.76 1.79 -1.40
CA ILE A 173 6.70 1.18 -2.21
C ILE A 173 7.30 0.28 -3.29
N LYS A 174 8.40 0.71 -3.93
CA LYS A 174 9.13 -0.08 -4.91
C LYS A 174 9.68 -1.38 -4.31
N ALA A 175 10.22 -1.32 -3.10
CA ALA A 175 10.85 -2.46 -2.43
C ALA A 175 9.84 -3.41 -1.75
N ASP A 176 8.69 -2.91 -1.29
CA ASP A 176 7.76 -3.67 -0.46
C ASP A 176 6.43 -3.96 -1.18
N CYS A 177 6.18 -5.26 -1.46
CA CYS A 177 4.94 -5.70 -2.10
C CYS A 177 3.69 -5.46 -1.26
N LEU A 178 3.78 -5.46 0.09
CA LEU A 178 2.62 -5.21 0.97
C LEU A 178 2.19 -3.74 0.94
N LEU A 179 3.11 -2.81 0.73
CA LEU A 179 2.75 -1.40 0.52
C LEU A 179 2.06 -1.19 -0.83
N ARG A 180 2.49 -1.89 -1.88
CA ARG A 180 1.79 -1.90 -3.18
C ARG A 180 0.39 -2.49 -3.07
N GLU A 181 0.25 -3.61 -2.37
CA GLU A 181 -1.06 -4.23 -2.10
C GLU A 181 -1.98 -3.31 -1.29
N ALA A 182 -1.42 -2.59 -0.30
CA ALA A 182 -2.18 -1.61 0.48
C ALA A 182 -2.73 -0.47 -0.38
N LEU A 183 -1.96 0.01 -1.36
CA LEU A 183 -2.40 1.01 -2.34
C LEU A 183 -3.43 0.45 -3.32
N SER A 184 -3.23 -0.75 -3.83
CA SER A 184 -4.20 -1.44 -4.72
C SER A 184 -5.58 -1.56 -4.08
N GLY A 185 -5.63 -1.82 -2.78
CA GLY A 185 -6.89 -1.91 -2.02
C GLY A 185 -7.70 -0.61 -1.92
N ARG A 186 -7.15 0.55 -2.30
CA ARG A 186 -7.89 1.84 -2.28
C ARG A 186 -8.93 1.96 -3.40
N GLY A 187 -8.73 1.29 -4.53
CA GLY A 187 -9.59 1.39 -5.71
C GLY A 187 -9.50 2.73 -6.46
N ALA A 188 -8.94 3.78 -5.87
CA ALA A 188 -8.65 5.07 -6.50
C ALA A 188 -7.51 5.79 -5.77
N LEU A 189 -6.65 6.47 -6.53
CA LEU A 189 -5.57 7.32 -6.02
C LEU A 189 -5.70 8.75 -6.56
N GLU A 190 -5.20 9.70 -5.80
CA GLU A 190 -5.04 11.07 -6.25
C GLU A 190 -4.02 11.12 -7.41
N VAL A 191 -4.40 11.78 -8.51
CA VAL A 191 -3.60 11.80 -9.75
C VAL A 191 -2.19 12.34 -9.52
N GLU A 192 -2.03 13.35 -8.67
CA GLU A 192 -0.74 13.95 -8.34
C GLU A 192 0.17 12.97 -7.60
N PHE A 193 -0.37 12.25 -6.62
CA PHE A 193 0.36 11.19 -5.93
C PHE A 193 0.81 10.10 -6.89
N ALA A 194 -0.12 9.60 -7.71
CA ALA A 194 0.16 8.53 -8.65
C ALA A 194 1.18 8.93 -9.73
N ARG A 195 1.13 10.18 -10.23
CA ARG A 195 2.09 10.71 -11.18
C ARG A 195 3.49 10.79 -10.59
N SER A 196 3.64 11.41 -9.42
CA SER A 196 4.95 11.50 -8.74
C SER A 196 5.50 10.13 -8.38
N LEU A 197 4.63 9.19 -7.98
CA LEU A 197 5.04 7.82 -7.70
C LEU A 197 5.58 7.13 -8.96
N TYR A 198 4.92 7.31 -10.12
CA TYR A 198 5.39 6.77 -11.39
C TYR A 198 6.72 7.39 -11.84
N GLU A 199 6.87 8.71 -11.72
CA GLU A 199 8.11 9.42 -12.09
C GLU A 199 9.34 8.89 -11.31
N ILE A 200 9.17 8.47 -10.06
CA ILE A 200 10.27 8.00 -9.21
C ILE A 200 10.44 6.48 -9.29
N ALA A 201 9.36 5.72 -9.21
CA ALA A 201 9.39 4.27 -9.12
C ALA A 201 9.28 3.56 -10.48
N GLY A 202 8.85 4.26 -11.54
CA GLY A 202 8.80 3.77 -12.92
C GLY A 202 7.97 2.49 -13.07
N ASP A 203 8.51 1.56 -13.85
CA ASP A 203 7.83 0.30 -14.20
C ASP A 203 7.46 -0.57 -12.99
N ALA A 204 8.13 -0.39 -11.86
CA ALA A 204 7.83 -1.18 -10.64
C ALA A 204 6.42 -0.95 -10.10
N VAL A 205 5.81 0.18 -10.43
CA VAL A 205 4.45 0.55 -10.00
C VAL A 205 3.48 0.70 -11.18
N TYR A 206 3.94 0.49 -12.42
CA TYR A 206 3.12 0.69 -13.61
C TYR A 206 1.83 -0.14 -13.56
N ALA A 207 1.93 -1.44 -13.36
CA ALA A 207 0.77 -2.33 -13.30
C ALA A 207 -0.23 -1.97 -12.18
N LEU A 208 0.28 -1.50 -11.04
CA LEU A 208 -0.55 -0.99 -9.95
C LEU A 208 -1.30 0.27 -10.37
N LEU A 209 -0.62 1.24 -10.97
CA LEU A 209 -1.20 2.52 -11.34
C LEU A 209 -2.13 2.42 -12.56
N ASP A 210 -1.86 1.49 -13.48
CA ASP A 210 -2.74 1.21 -14.62
C ASP A 210 -4.11 0.71 -14.17
N ASP A 211 -4.14 -0.09 -13.09
CA ASP A 211 -5.37 -0.60 -12.50
C ASP A 211 -6.17 0.47 -11.73
N ILE A 212 -5.50 1.30 -10.91
CA ILE A 212 -6.19 2.18 -9.95
C ILE A 212 -6.16 3.67 -10.31
N CYS A 213 -5.26 4.12 -11.18
CA CYS A 213 -5.14 5.52 -11.59
C CYS A 213 -4.53 5.68 -12.99
N PRO A 214 -5.10 5.12 -14.05
CA PRO A 214 -4.53 5.13 -15.41
C PRO A 214 -4.31 6.55 -15.96
N GLN A 215 -5.06 7.54 -15.49
CA GLN A 215 -4.90 8.94 -15.90
C GLN A 215 -3.60 9.60 -15.39
N ALA A 216 -2.89 8.99 -14.45
CA ALA A 216 -1.59 9.47 -13.95
C ALA A 216 -0.41 9.01 -14.82
N LEU A 217 -0.61 7.96 -15.61
CA LEU A 217 0.42 7.41 -16.47
C LEU A 217 0.61 8.29 -17.73
N PRO A 218 1.86 8.38 -18.27
CA PRO A 218 2.09 9.08 -19.51
C PRO A 218 1.29 8.42 -20.65
N ARG A 219 0.36 9.16 -21.23
CA ARG A 219 -0.36 8.70 -22.42
C ARG A 219 0.63 8.69 -23.56
N LEU A 220 0.87 7.53 -24.13
CA LEU A 220 1.55 7.44 -25.44
C LEU A 220 0.67 8.19 -26.44
N ALA A 221 1.22 9.24 -27.03
CA ALA A 221 0.50 10.12 -27.95
C ALA A 221 -0.09 9.27 -29.10
N GLY A 222 -1.43 9.16 -29.14
CA GLY A 222 -2.16 8.40 -30.15
C GLY A 222 -3.09 7.30 -29.62
N LEU A 223 -3.13 7.05 -28.29
CA LEU A 223 -3.96 6.01 -27.67
C LEU A 223 -5.08 6.63 -26.81
N ASP A 224 -6.00 7.37 -27.43
CA ASP A 224 -7.24 7.85 -26.83
C ASP A 224 -8.36 6.79 -26.92
N ALA A 225 -8.09 5.53 -26.53
CA ALA A 225 -9.11 4.49 -26.45
C ALA A 225 -9.21 3.95 -25.02
N ARG A 226 -10.45 3.84 -24.52
CA ARG A 226 -10.77 3.18 -23.26
C ARG A 226 -10.24 1.75 -23.26
N PRO A 227 -9.71 1.21 -22.13
CA PRO A 227 -9.10 -0.12 -22.05
C PRO A 227 -10.05 -1.29 -22.44
N ASP A 228 -11.36 -1.05 -22.47
CA ASP A 228 -12.34 -2.08 -22.86
C ASP A 228 -12.36 -2.41 -24.37
N ALA A 229 -11.53 -1.73 -25.18
CA ALA A 229 -11.48 -1.90 -26.62
C ALA A 229 -10.07 -1.81 -27.23
N VAL A 230 -8.99 -1.87 -26.42
CA VAL A 230 -7.64 -1.92 -26.98
C VAL A 230 -7.38 -3.32 -27.49
N ASP A 231 -7.36 -3.46 -28.80
CA ASP A 231 -6.81 -4.64 -29.44
C ASP A 231 -5.31 -4.69 -29.15
N LEU A 232 -4.93 -5.46 -28.12
CA LEU A 232 -3.54 -5.61 -27.69
C LEU A 232 -2.65 -6.13 -28.83
N ASP A 233 -3.22 -6.90 -29.74
CA ASP A 233 -2.52 -7.42 -30.92
C ASP A 233 -2.17 -6.26 -31.88
N ALA A 234 -3.12 -5.35 -32.15
CA ALA A 234 -2.89 -4.14 -32.96
C ALA A 234 -1.89 -3.18 -32.29
N LEU A 235 -1.89 -3.07 -30.96
CA LEU A 235 -0.90 -2.29 -30.21
C LEU A 235 0.49 -2.90 -30.33
N GLY A 236 0.61 -4.21 -30.14
CA GLY A 236 1.88 -4.94 -30.29
C GLY A 236 2.44 -4.81 -31.71
N GLU A 237 1.56 -4.85 -32.72
CA GLU A 237 1.94 -4.60 -34.10
C GLU A 237 2.50 -3.19 -34.30
N THR A 238 1.82 -2.16 -33.82
CA THR A 238 2.23 -0.76 -33.97
C THR A 238 3.58 -0.50 -33.30
N LEU A 239 3.76 -0.95 -32.04
CA LEU A 239 5.00 -0.77 -31.31
C LEU A 239 6.18 -1.50 -31.95
N SER A 240 5.99 -2.75 -32.36
CA SER A 240 7.05 -3.50 -33.05
C SER A 240 7.38 -2.92 -34.41
N HIS A 241 6.41 -2.32 -35.11
CA HIS A 241 6.62 -1.61 -36.36
C HIS A 241 7.48 -0.37 -36.14
N GLN A 242 7.09 0.50 -35.19
CA GLN A 242 7.84 1.74 -34.89
C GLN A 242 9.28 1.46 -34.46
N LEU A 243 9.48 0.48 -33.58
CA LEU A 243 10.82 0.08 -33.14
C LEU A 243 11.66 -0.49 -34.28
N HIS A 244 11.02 -1.22 -35.23
CA HIS A 244 11.72 -1.76 -36.40
C HIS A 244 12.12 -0.67 -37.38
N GLU A 245 11.26 0.33 -37.65
CA GLU A 245 11.55 1.45 -38.55
C GLU A 245 12.73 2.31 -38.09
N ILE A 246 12.90 2.46 -36.77
CA ILE A 246 14.07 3.19 -36.22
C ILE A 246 15.30 2.29 -35.97
N GLU A 247 15.27 1.06 -36.48
CA GLU A 247 16.34 0.04 -36.30
C GLU A 247 16.65 -0.27 -34.83
N ALA A 248 15.71 0.04 -33.90
CA ALA A 248 15.89 -0.16 -32.46
C ALA A 248 15.40 -1.53 -31.99
N LEU A 249 14.53 -2.23 -32.76
CA LEU A 249 14.02 -3.54 -32.39
C LEU A 249 15.11 -4.60 -32.42
N ASN A 250 15.34 -5.23 -31.27
CA ASN A 250 16.41 -6.23 -31.14
C ASN A 250 15.89 -7.50 -30.40
N ALA A 251 16.76 -8.51 -30.35
CA ALA A 251 16.44 -9.81 -29.75
C ALA A 251 16.23 -9.73 -28.20
N GLU A 252 16.81 -8.73 -27.53
CA GLU A 252 16.63 -8.53 -26.09
C GLU A 252 15.24 -8.00 -25.78
N ASP A 253 14.67 -7.15 -26.65
CA ASP A 253 13.31 -6.64 -26.51
C ASP A 253 12.28 -7.79 -26.61
N VAL A 254 12.52 -8.73 -27.54
CA VAL A 254 11.71 -9.95 -27.66
C VAL A 254 11.79 -10.79 -26.39
N LEU A 255 12.99 -11.01 -25.87
CA LEU A 255 13.20 -11.78 -24.66
C LEU A 255 12.48 -11.13 -23.48
N ARG A 256 12.64 -9.83 -23.31
CA ARG A 256 12.02 -9.04 -22.23
C ARG A 256 10.49 -9.05 -22.34
N ALA A 257 9.94 -8.85 -23.54
CA ALA A 257 8.49 -8.92 -23.78
C ALA A 257 7.94 -10.32 -23.46
N THR A 258 8.66 -11.39 -23.86
CA THR A 258 8.26 -12.76 -23.57
C THR A 258 8.30 -13.05 -22.08
N GLN A 259 9.36 -12.65 -21.35
CA GLN A 259 9.48 -12.85 -19.90
C GLN A 259 8.39 -12.12 -19.11
N ASN A 260 7.95 -10.96 -19.61
CA ASN A 260 6.88 -10.16 -18.99
C ASN A 260 5.46 -10.60 -19.40
N GLY A 261 5.32 -11.69 -20.14
CA GLY A 261 4.02 -12.21 -20.58
C GLY A 261 3.34 -11.38 -21.68
N ARG A 262 4.02 -10.38 -22.27
CA ARG A 262 3.50 -9.53 -23.35
C ARG A 262 3.58 -10.25 -24.69
N THR A 263 2.69 -11.25 -24.85
CA THR A 263 2.63 -12.10 -26.07
C THR A 263 2.26 -11.31 -27.31
N ASP A 264 1.46 -10.25 -27.15
CA ASP A 264 1.12 -9.26 -28.17
C ASP A 264 2.37 -8.63 -28.82
N ILE A 265 3.25 -8.05 -28.01
CA ILE A 265 4.49 -7.45 -28.49
C ILE A 265 5.49 -8.51 -28.96
N ALA A 266 5.65 -9.59 -28.18
CA ALA A 266 6.63 -10.62 -28.48
C ALA A 266 6.37 -11.30 -29.85
N ASP A 267 5.13 -11.63 -30.16
CA ASP A 267 4.77 -12.29 -31.44
C ASP A 267 5.04 -11.41 -32.64
N HIS A 268 4.65 -10.14 -32.58
CA HIS A 268 4.94 -9.19 -33.67
C HIS A 268 6.42 -8.89 -33.82
N ALA A 269 7.15 -8.80 -32.71
CA ALA A 269 8.59 -8.57 -32.72
C ALA A 269 9.36 -9.77 -33.29
N VAL A 270 9.01 -11.00 -32.90
CA VAL A 270 9.57 -12.24 -33.50
C VAL A 270 9.30 -12.28 -34.98
N ALA A 271 8.04 -12.01 -35.40
CA ALA A 271 7.64 -12.03 -36.79
C ALA A 271 8.49 -11.07 -37.63
N ARG A 272 8.65 -9.83 -37.19
CA ARG A 272 9.48 -8.82 -37.89
C ARG A 272 10.96 -9.19 -37.97
N LEU A 273 11.57 -9.62 -36.86
CA LEU A 273 12.97 -10.01 -36.83
C LEU A 273 13.29 -11.29 -37.62
N THR A 274 12.31 -12.18 -37.77
CA THR A 274 12.46 -13.43 -38.53
C THR A 274 11.92 -13.32 -39.97
N GLY A 275 11.12 -12.31 -40.29
CA GLY A 275 10.48 -12.11 -41.58
C GLY A 275 9.24 -13.00 -41.78
N LEU A 276 8.64 -13.52 -40.70
CA LEU A 276 7.37 -14.28 -40.74
C LEU A 276 6.18 -13.33 -40.54
N GLU A 277 4.99 -13.80 -40.91
CA GLU A 277 3.75 -13.19 -40.43
C GLU A 277 3.46 -13.62 -38.98
N PRO A 278 2.86 -12.76 -38.15
CA PRO A 278 2.57 -13.10 -36.75
C PRO A 278 1.66 -14.34 -36.60
N ALA A 279 0.70 -14.50 -37.50
CA ALA A 279 -0.18 -15.67 -37.54
C ALA A 279 0.59 -16.97 -37.83
N ASP A 280 1.51 -16.92 -38.81
CA ASP A 280 2.35 -18.03 -39.17
C ASP A 280 3.32 -18.43 -38.09
N TRP A 281 3.91 -17.44 -37.42
CA TRP A 281 4.75 -17.65 -36.22
C TRP A 281 3.97 -18.42 -35.14
N ARG A 282 2.78 -17.93 -34.78
CA ARG A 282 1.94 -18.56 -33.75
C ARG A 282 1.56 -19.99 -34.14
N GLN A 283 1.19 -20.23 -35.38
CA GLN A 283 0.82 -21.54 -35.87
C GLN A 283 1.99 -22.52 -35.90
N THR A 284 3.16 -22.08 -36.39
CA THR A 284 4.37 -22.88 -36.47
C THR A 284 4.89 -23.26 -35.09
N LEU A 285 4.86 -22.30 -34.15
CA LEU A 285 5.23 -22.52 -32.75
C LEU A 285 4.33 -23.59 -32.10
N ARG A 286 3.02 -23.57 -32.32
CA ARG A 286 2.08 -24.60 -31.79
C ARG A 286 2.37 -26.00 -32.30
N ARG A 287 2.86 -26.15 -33.53
CA ARG A 287 3.16 -27.47 -34.15
C ARG A 287 4.47 -28.07 -33.64
N SER A 288 5.49 -27.29 -33.49
CA SER A 288 6.81 -27.76 -33.08
C SER A 288 7.48 -26.79 -32.10
N PRO A 289 6.94 -26.66 -30.88
CA PRO A 289 7.28 -25.56 -29.99
C PRO A 289 8.76 -25.49 -29.65
N VAL A 290 9.41 -26.62 -29.35
CA VAL A 290 10.84 -26.66 -28.98
C VAL A 290 11.72 -26.21 -30.14
N ARG A 291 11.57 -26.85 -31.30
CA ARG A 291 12.40 -26.60 -32.47
C ARG A 291 12.23 -25.19 -33.01
N VAL A 292 10.99 -24.73 -33.09
CA VAL A 292 10.64 -23.42 -33.63
C VAL A 292 11.13 -22.30 -32.71
N ALA A 293 10.98 -22.43 -31.39
CA ALA A 293 11.50 -21.47 -30.43
C ALA A 293 13.02 -21.29 -30.56
N ILE A 294 13.75 -22.40 -30.65
CA ILE A 294 15.22 -22.36 -30.74
C ILE A 294 15.68 -21.80 -32.10
N LEU A 295 15.01 -22.20 -33.21
CA LEU A 295 15.31 -21.65 -34.54
C LEU A 295 15.00 -20.14 -34.61
N ALA A 296 13.92 -19.68 -33.99
CA ALA A 296 13.59 -18.26 -33.92
C ALA A 296 14.65 -17.48 -33.12
N ALA A 297 15.04 -17.97 -31.94
CA ALA A 297 16.13 -17.38 -31.16
C ALA A 297 17.43 -17.28 -31.98
N ARG A 298 17.76 -18.33 -32.74
CA ARG A 298 18.94 -18.33 -33.63
C ARG A 298 18.83 -17.35 -34.79
N ALA A 299 17.66 -17.28 -35.42
CA ALA A 299 17.38 -16.34 -36.51
C ALA A 299 17.44 -14.87 -36.06
N MET A 300 17.04 -14.58 -34.82
CA MET A 300 17.14 -13.26 -34.17
C MET A 300 18.55 -12.96 -33.61
N ALA A 301 19.51 -13.84 -33.82
CA ALA A 301 20.89 -13.73 -33.30
C ALA A 301 21.01 -13.68 -31.77
N MET A 302 20.09 -14.30 -31.02
CA MET A 302 20.21 -14.45 -29.59
C MET A 302 21.46 -15.29 -29.24
N SER A 303 22.10 -15.02 -28.10
CA SER A 303 23.10 -15.91 -27.53
C SER A 303 22.47 -17.24 -27.11
N ILE A 304 23.28 -18.27 -26.88
CA ILE A 304 22.79 -19.58 -26.40
C ILE A 304 22.05 -19.41 -25.07
N ASP A 305 22.58 -18.58 -24.16
CA ASP A 305 21.98 -18.33 -22.87
C ASP A 305 20.61 -17.59 -23.00
N HIS A 306 20.54 -16.58 -23.86
CA HIS A 306 19.28 -15.87 -24.14
C HIS A 306 18.25 -16.79 -24.84
N ALA A 307 18.68 -17.73 -25.67
CA ALA A 307 17.79 -18.71 -26.29
C ALA A 307 17.18 -19.67 -25.25
N HIS A 308 17.97 -20.04 -24.23
CA HIS A 308 17.46 -20.83 -23.10
C HIS A 308 16.40 -20.05 -22.31
N LEU A 309 16.67 -18.78 -22.00
CA LEU A 309 15.73 -17.92 -21.28
C LEU A 309 14.46 -17.67 -22.08
N PHE A 310 14.58 -17.46 -23.40
CA PHE A 310 13.44 -17.30 -24.30
C PHE A 310 12.56 -18.55 -24.36
N TYR A 311 13.20 -19.73 -24.49
CA TYR A 311 12.47 -21.00 -24.47
C TYR A 311 11.79 -21.25 -23.11
N ALA A 312 12.47 -20.98 -22.00
CA ALA A 312 11.92 -21.10 -20.66
C ALA A 312 10.69 -20.21 -20.46
N ALA A 313 10.75 -18.95 -20.89
CA ALA A 313 9.64 -18.01 -20.82
C ALA A 313 8.43 -18.47 -21.65
N LEU A 314 8.64 -19.06 -22.83
CA LEU A 314 7.57 -19.68 -23.61
C LEU A 314 6.93 -20.88 -22.91
N CYS A 315 7.72 -21.67 -22.15
CA CYS A 315 7.20 -22.77 -21.35
C CYS A 315 6.35 -22.27 -20.18
N GLU A 316 6.77 -21.21 -19.48
CA GLU A 316 6.02 -20.58 -18.38
C GLU A 316 4.66 -20.04 -18.85
N GLN A 317 4.60 -19.56 -20.10
CA GLN A 317 3.35 -19.12 -20.73
C GLN A 317 2.49 -20.27 -21.29
N GLY A 318 2.90 -21.53 -21.12
CA GLY A 318 2.20 -22.69 -21.70
C GLY A 318 2.26 -22.79 -23.22
N ARG A 319 3.17 -22.05 -23.88
CA ARG A 319 3.32 -21.99 -25.35
C ARG A 319 4.33 -23.01 -25.89
N ALA A 320 5.17 -23.57 -24.99
CA ALA A 320 6.09 -24.66 -25.30
C ALA A 320 6.03 -25.70 -24.17
N HIS A 321 6.37 -26.94 -24.51
CA HIS A 321 6.42 -28.00 -23.52
C HIS A 321 7.77 -27.98 -22.77
N PRO A 322 7.78 -28.00 -21.43
CA PRO A 322 9.02 -28.00 -20.67
C PRO A 322 9.80 -29.27 -20.89
N LEU A 323 11.06 -29.13 -21.25
CA LEU A 323 12.03 -30.22 -21.28
C LEU A 323 12.87 -30.22 -20.01
N PRO A 324 13.43 -31.37 -19.56
CA PRO A 324 14.47 -31.39 -18.54
C PRO A 324 15.60 -30.43 -18.94
N VAL A 325 16.16 -29.70 -17.97
CA VAL A 325 17.14 -28.63 -18.21
C VAL A 325 18.30 -29.07 -19.10
N GLU A 326 18.86 -30.24 -18.85
CA GLU A 326 19.97 -30.79 -19.63
C GLU A 326 19.56 -31.16 -21.06
N SER A 327 18.30 -31.59 -21.27
CA SER A 327 17.76 -31.89 -22.61
C SER A 327 17.53 -30.60 -23.39
N ALA A 328 17.02 -29.55 -22.73
CA ALA A 328 16.84 -28.23 -23.34
C ALA A 328 18.19 -27.61 -23.75
N LYS A 329 19.22 -27.66 -22.88
CA LYS A 329 20.57 -27.19 -23.19
C LYS A 329 21.16 -27.94 -24.39
N ARG A 330 21.00 -29.27 -24.42
CA ARG A 330 21.47 -30.09 -25.54
C ARG A 330 20.77 -29.70 -26.85
N ALA A 331 19.44 -29.59 -26.85
CA ALA A 331 18.68 -29.22 -28.03
C ALA A 331 19.09 -27.83 -28.57
N VAL A 332 19.27 -26.84 -27.70
CA VAL A 332 19.74 -25.51 -28.08
C VAL A 332 21.14 -25.61 -28.68
N GLY A 333 22.07 -26.29 -28.01
CA GLY A 333 23.46 -26.46 -28.49
C GLY A 333 23.53 -27.11 -29.86
N GLU A 334 22.82 -28.22 -30.07
CA GLU A 334 22.78 -28.96 -31.32
C GLU A 334 22.22 -28.10 -32.48
N LEU A 335 21.08 -27.43 -32.28
CA LEU A 335 20.48 -26.56 -33.31
C LEU A 335 21.35 -25.33 -33.62
N TYR A 336 22.02 -24.77 -32.61
CA TYR A 336 22.93 -23.64 -32.82
C TYR A 336 24.21 -24.03 -33.60
N GLN A 337 24.66 -25.26 -33.46
CA GLN A 337 25.77 -25.78 -34.26
C GLN A 337 25.32 -26.14 -35.69
N GLN A 338 24.11 -26.68 -35.83
CA GLN A 338 23.59 -27.15 -37.12
C GLN A 338 23.19 -26.02 -38.04
N TYR A 339 22.65 -24.91 -37.50
CA TYR A 339 22.06 -23.80 -38.27
C TYR A 339 22.84 -22.49 -38.10
N SER A 340 23.25 -21.86 -39.21
CA SER A 340 23.59 -20.44 -39.21
C SER A 340 22.32 -19.59 -39.02
N ARG A 341 22.49 -18.29 -38.79
CA ARG A 341 21.38 -17.35 -38.63
C ARG A 341 20.42 -17.40 -39.83
N ASP A 342 20.97 -17.33 -41.04
CA ASP A 342 20.18 -17.32 -42.28
C ASP A 342 19.55 -18.70 -42.56
N ALA A 343 20.27 -19.78 -42.29
CA ALA A 343 19.73 -21.13 -42.40
C ALA A 343 18.57 -21.37 -41.41
N ALA A 344 18.65 -20.84 -40.20
CA ALA A 344 17.56 -20.90 -39.21
C ALA A 344 16.31 -20.12 -39.69
N ARG A 345 16.52 -18.91 -40.24
CA ARG A 345 15.43 -18.10 -40.85
C ARG A 345 14.76 -18.87 -42.00
N GLN A 346 15.53 -19.44 -42.94
CA GLN A 346 14.99 -20.23 -44.05
C GLN A 346 14.28 -21.49 -43.56
N ALA A 347 14.76 -22.16 -42.53
CA ALA A 347 14.09 -23.30 -41.94
C ALA A 347 12.74 -22.93 -41.33
N LEU A 348 12.63 -21.80 -40.64
CA LEU A 348 11.37 -21.27 -40.12
C LEU A 348 10.35 -21.01 -41.25
N HIS A 349 10.79 -20.33 -42.32
CA HIS A 349 9.90 -20.05 -43.47
C HIS A 349 9.40 -21.34 -44.15
N ARG A 350 10.27 -22.37 -44.28
CA ARG A 350 9.80 -23.68 -44.80
C ARG A 350 8.77 -24.33 -43.90
N MET A 351 9.00 -24.32 -42.59
CA MET A 351 8.07 -24.90 -41.59
C MET A 351 6.73 -24.15 -41.57
N SER A 352 6.74 -22.84 -41.85
CA SER A 352 5.53 -22.04 -41.99
C SER A 352 4.79 -22.40 -43.28
N ALA A 353 5.48 -22.46 -44.42
CA ALA A 353 4.89 -22.80 -45.74
C ALA A 353 4.29 -24.20 -45.81
N ASP A 354 4.94 -25.23 -45.25
CA ASP A 354 4.42 -26.60 -45.18
C ASP A 354 3.13 -26.73 -44.37
N GLY A 355 2.76 -25.71 -43.63
CA GLY A 355 1.53 -25.64 -42.86
C GLY A 355 0.36 -24.91 -43.52
N SER A 356 0.58 -24.25 -44.64
CA SER A 356 -0.45 -23.48 -45.36
C SER A 356 -1.20 -24.31 -46.42
N ILE A 357 -0.91 -25.60 -46.52
CA ILE A 357 -1.44 -26.50 -47.54
C ILE A 357 -2.49 -27.48 -46.97
N HIS A 358 -3.15 -27.14 -45.88
CA HIS A 358 -4.30 -27.96 -45.42
C HIS A 358 -5.50 -27.11 -45.01
#